data_278c57b420c3066b6553d023d44a1910
#
_entry.id   278c57b420c3066b6553d023d44a1910
#
_cell.length_a   1.000
_cell.length_b   1.000
_cell.length_c   1.000
_cell.angle_alpha   90.00
_cell.angle_beta   90.00
_cell.angle_gamma   90.00
#
_symmetry.space_group_name_H-M   'P 1'
#
loop_
_entity.id
_entity.type
_entity.pdbx_description
1 polymer ?
#
loop_
_entity_poly.entity_id
_entity_poly.type
_entity_poly.pdbx_seq_one_letter_code
_entity_poly.pdbx_strand_id
1 'polypeptide(L)' 'MKRRYRINIVHVYDGCMPISVYEVQVSVPSVFDDRWCGVKQFRHRASADRLLAILNEKD' A
#
# COMPACT_ATOMS: atom_id res chain seq x y z
N MET A 1 -4.51 -15.72 -11.20
CA MET A 1 -5.39 -14.57 -10.94
C MET A 1 -4.58 -13.33 -10.64
N LYS A 2 -4.99 -12.21 -11.22
CA LYS A 2 -4.32 -10.94 -10.95
C LYS A 2 -4.65 -10.44 -9.56
N ARG A 3 -3.64 -10.05 -8.83
CA ARG A 3 -3.82 -9.40 -7.54
C ARG A 3 -4.15 -7.94 -7.74
N ARG A 4 -4.94 -7.41 -6.82
CA ARG A 4 -5.26 -6.00 -6.82
C ARG A 4 -4.31 -5.27 -5.89
N TYR A 5 -3.88 -4.09 -6.31
CA TYR A 5 -3.00 -3.24 -5.51
C TYR A 5 -3.64 -1.88 -5.34
N ARG A 6 -3.38 -1.26 -4.21
CA ARG A 6 -3.88 0.10 -3.97
C ARG A 6 -2.91 0.84 -3.07
N ILE A 7 -3.07 2.17 -3.05
CA ILE A 7 -2.33 3.02 -2.11
C ILE A 7 -3.33 3.52 -1.08
N ASN A 8 -3.01 3.31 0.19
CA ASN A 8 -3.79 3.81 1.30
C ASN A 8 -2.97 4.84 2.08
N ILE A 9 -3.60 5.93 2.50
CA ILE A 9 -2.93 6.95 3.30
C ILE A 9 -3.12 6.58 4.77
N VAL A 10 -1.99 6.43 5.47
CA VAL A 10 -1.98 6.07 6.88
C VAL A 10 -1.40 7.23 7.66
N HIS A 11 -2.09 7.62 8.73
CA HIS A 11 -1.62 8.69 9.61
C HIS A 11 -0.85 8.08 10.77
N VAL A 12 0.39 8.50 10.92
CA VAL A 12 1.26 8.02 11.99
C VAL A 12 1.87 9.22 12.71
N TYR A 13 2.48 8.96 13.85
CA TYR A 13 3.15 10.02 14.62
C TYR A 13 4.66 9.77 14.62
N ASP A 14 5.39 10.83 14.32
CA ASP A 14 6.85 10.85 14.45
C ASP A 14 7.15 11.76 15.64
N GLY A 15 7.32 11.14 16.81
CA GLY A 15 7.38 11.90 18.05
C GLY A 15 6.03 12.53 18.35
N CYS A 16 5.97 13.86 18.40
CA CYS A 16 4.73 14.62 18.62
C CYS A 16 4.12 15.14 17.33
N MET A 17 4.77 14.89 16.18
CA MET A 17 4.34 15.44 14.90
C MET A 17 3.54 14.40 14.12
N PRO A 18 2.30 14.74 13.71
CA PRO A 18 1.54 13.86 12.85
C PRO A 18 2.11 13.91 11.43
N ILE A 19 2.31 12.73 10.83
CA ILE A 19 2.75 12.62 9.44
C ILE A 19 1.85 11.64 8.72
N SER A 20 1.77 11.80 7.40
CA SER A 20 1.03 10.88 6.55
C SER A 20 2.02 10.06 5.75
N VAL A 21 1.79 8.75 5.68
CA VAL A 21 2.59 7.85 4.85
C VAL A 21 1.66 7.17 3.86
N TYR A 22 2.23 6.80 2.72
CA TYR A 22 1.49 6.12 1.66
C TYR A 22 1.85 4.65 1.71
N GLU A 23 0.85 3.82 2.00
CA GLU A 23 1.04 2.38 2.11
C GLU A 23 0.53 1.70 0.86
N VAL A 24 1.41 0.96 0.20
CA VAL A 24 1.03 0.12 -0.93
C VAL A 24 0.49 -1.17 -0.35
N GLN A 25 -0.72 -1.53 -0.75
CA GLN A 25 -1.41 -2.71 -0.24
C GLN A 25 -1.76 -3.65 -1.37
N VAL A 26 -1.78 -4.93 -1.06
CA VAL A 26 -2.18 -5.98 -1.99
C VAL A 26 -3.41 -6.70 -1.46
N SER A 27 -4.32 -7.02 -2.36
CA SER A 27 -5.50 -7.81 -2.02
C SER A 27 -5.13 -9.28 -1.97
N VAL A 28 -5.41 -9.91 -0.85
CA VAL A 28 -5.16 -11.35 -0.66
C VAL A 28 -6.52 -12.03 -0.51
N PRO A 29 -6.85 -13.01 -1.36
CA PRO A 29 -8.12 -13.70 -1.26
C PRO A 29 -8.21 -14.48 0.06
N SER A 30 -9.37 -14.45 0.68
CA SER A 30 -9.63 -15.18 1.90
C SER A 30 -10.98 -15.88 1.78
N VAL A 31 -11.27 -16.76 2.74
CA VAL A 31 -12.49 -17.59 2.70
C VAL A 31 -13.75 -16.74 2.75
N PHE A 32 -13.73 -15.65 3.49
CA PHE A 32 -14.92 -14.81 3.68
C PHE A 32 -14.88 -13.53 2.84
N ASP A 33 -13.76 -12.84 2.83
CA ASP A 33 -13.58 -11.57 2.15
C ASP A 33 -12.14 -11.41 1.72
N ASP A 34 -11.92 -10.54 0.73
CA ASP A 34 -10.57 -10.17 0.35
C ASP A 34 -9.95 -9.34 1.47
N ARG A 35 -8.71 -9.64 1.80
CA ARG A 35 -7.95 -8.90 2.78
C ARG A 35 -6.93 -8.00 2.09
N TRP A 36 -6.75 -6.82 2.65
CA TRP A 36 -5.70 -5.92 2.20
C TRP A 36 -4.50 -6.03 3.12
N CYS A 37 -3.36 -6.42 2.56
CA CYS A 37 -2.13 -6.56 3.32
C CYS A 37 -1.15 -5.48 2.90
N GLY A 38 -0.48 -4.84 3.88
CA GLY A 38 0.53 -3.84 3.60
C GLY A 38 1.78 -4.48 3.02
N VAL A 39 2.26 -3.92 1.91
CA VAL A 39 3.50 -4.36 1.28
C VAL A 39 4.64 -3.49 1.75
N LYS A 40 4.48 -2.16 1.64
CA LYS A 40 5.51 -1.22 2.04
C LYS A 40 4.90 0.16 2.23
N GLN A 41 5.51 0.95 3.12
CA GLN A 41 5.11 2.32 3.37
C GLN A 41 6.17 3.29 2.85
N PHE A 42 5.70 4.41 2.31
CA PHE A 42 6.57 5.46 1.79
C PHE A 42 6.11 6.81 2.31
N ARG A 43 7.06 7.71 2.53
CA ARG A 43 6.73 9.10 2.89
C ARG A 43 6.33 9.92 1.67
N HIS A 44 6.78 9.53 0.48
CA HIS A 44 6.51 10.25 -0.75
C HIS A 44 5.59 9.42 -1.65
N ARG A 45 4.55 10.07 -2.14
CA ARG A 45 3.60 9.40 -3.02
C ARG A 45 4.24 8.88 -4.30
N ALA A 46 5.21 9.63 -4.83
CA ALA A 46 5.90 9.23 -6.06
C ALA A 46 6.56 7.86 -5.91
N SER A 47 7.16 7.60 -4.75
CA SER A 47 7.76 6.29 -4.47
C SER A 47 6.73 5.18 -4.40
N ALA A 48 5.59 5.45 -3.77
CA ALA A 48 4.49 4.49 -3.69
C ALA A 48 3.92 4.19 -5.08
N ASP A 49 3.73 5.22 -5.89
CA ASP A 49 3.23 5.06 -7.26
C ASP A 49 4.19 4.22 -8.10
N ARG A 50 5.49 4.42 -7.91
CA ARG A 50 6.50 3.66 -8.62
C ARG A 50 6.45 2.17 -8.28
N LEU A 51 6.33 1.86 -7.00
CA LEU A 51 6.19 0.47 -6.57
C LEU A 51 4.90 -0.14 -7.09
N LEU A 52 3.81 0.62 -7.04
CA LEU A 52 2.52 0.17 -7.54
C LEU A 52 2.61 -0.21 -9.02
N ALA A 53 3.27 0.62 -9.81
CA ALA A 53 3.47 0.37 -11.24
C ALA A 53 4.27 -0.92 -11.47
N ILE A 54 5.34 -1.12 -10.69
CA ILE A 54 6.17 -2.32 -10.79
C ILE A 54 5.36 -3.57 -10.46
N LEU A 55 4.57 -3.52 -9.40
CA LEU A 55 3.76 -4.66 -8.99
C LEU A 55 2.69 -4.99 -10.03
N ASN A 56 2.06 -3.98 -10.60
CA ASN A 56 1.06 -4.17 -11.66
C ASN A 56 1.67 -4.76 -12.93
N GLU A 57 2.91 -4.40 -13.21
CA GLU A 57 3.62 -4.93 -14.38
C GLU A 57 3.94 -6.42 -14.23
N LYS A 58 4.27 -6.85 -13.02
CA LYS A 58 4.65 -8.24 -12.75
C LYS A 58 3.46 -9.19 -12.72
N ASP A 59 2.30 -8.66 -12.46
CA ASP A 59 1.07 -9.44 -12.48
C ASP A 59 0.46 -9.37 -13.89
#